data_0460a603f7c47c7b3aa5007e14f76740
#
_entry.id   0460a603f7c47c7b3aa5007e14f76740
#
_cell.length_a   1.000
_cell.length_b   1.000
_cell.length_c   1.000
_cell.angle_alpha   90.00
_cell.angle_beta   90.00
_cell.angle_gamma   90.00
#
_symmetry.space_group_name_H-M   'P 1'
#
loop_
_entity.id
_entity.type
_entity.pdbx_description
1 polymer ?
#
loop_
_entity_poly.entity_id
_entity_poly.type
_entity_poly.pdbx_seq_one_letter_code
_entity_poly.pdbx_strand_id
1 'polypeptide(L)'
;MDSHRVALIVGRQLLHIGAAAVPESVMEQVRYSQREATMKDLGQTLELLRILKLLHENGVPAIPFKGSVLAQYLYGELSLRESSDIDLLVQQQDVLTVKRILASIGYLPWSRLPPAQETALIRHACVYELHNPERSVHLELHWKNSKHPSLPFPADFVCIRQQETSIGGMQIKTLPPEALLLLLCVHGTKHSWQRLRYVCDVADTLHAAGNIQWGGMLESARRLGAGCMVLTGLSLAHGLLEAPLPDMVIREIGQNPQVRRIAAQCSEEVFHSPREGEPGYWGICRFNFFSFDNWRGRLRYLIRMAFSPGVQDFEAARLPRFLFPLYPCIRLFRLAWQLTLRENSAADR
;
A
#
# COMPACT_ATOMS: atom_id res chain seq x y z
N MET A 1 14.96 -8.31 -12.06
CA MET A 1 13.51 -8.63 -11.88
C MET A 1 13.05 -8.43 -10.44
N ASP A 2 13.84 -8.78 -9.45
CA ASP A 2 13.48 -8.65 -8.03
C ASP A 2 13.21 -7.22 -7.58
N SER A 3 13.93 -6.24 -8.10
CA SER A 3 13.71 -4.82 -7.79
C SER A 3 12.30 -4.33 -8.11
N HIS A 4 11.65 -4.89 -9.13
CA HIS A 4 10.29 -4.53 -9.56
C HIS A 4 9.19 -5.43 -8.96
N ARG A 5 9.54 -6.53 -8.29
CA ARG A 5 8.62 -7.53 -7.72
C ARG A 5 7.60 -8.07 -8.75
N VAL A 6 8.03 -8.35 -9.97
CA VAL A 6 7.23 -8.91 -11.06
C VAL A 6 7.75 -10.25 -11.56
N ALA A 7 8.73 -10.83 -10.87
CA ALA A 7 9.40 -12.05 -11.27
C ALA A 7 8.43 -13.22 -11.47
N LEU A 8 7.41 -13.34 -10.64
CA LEU A 8 6.41 -14.42 -10.71
C LEU A 8 5.49 -14.28 -11.93
N ILE A 9 5.04 -13.06 -12.23
CA ILE A 9 4.20 -12.78 -13.40
C ILE A 9 4.99 -13.05 -14.69
N VAL A 10 6.22 -12.51 -14.76
CA VAL A 10 7.11 -12.74 -15.90
C VAL A 10 7.48 -14.22 -16.03
N GLY A 11 7.79 -14.89 -14.91
CA GLY A 11 8.09 -16.31 -14.88
C GLY A 11 6.95 -17.18 -15.41
N ARG A 12 5.69 -16.86 -15.07
CA ARG A 12 4.52 -17.53 -15.65
C ARG A 12 4.46 -17.37 -17.16
N GLN A 13 4.71 -16.17 -17.68
CA GLN A 13 4.72 -15.94 -19.13
C GLN A 13 5.84 -16.71 -19.84
N LEU A 14 7.04 -16.75 -19.23
CA LEU A 14 8.16 -17.54 -19.79
C LEU A 14 7.83 -19.03 -19.83
N LEU A 15 7.14 -19.57 -18.83
CA LEU A 15 6.68 -20.96 -18.85
C LEU A 15 5.65 -21.24 -19.96
N HIS A 16 4.80 -20.27 -20.28
CA HIS A 16 3.85 -20.38 -21.41
C HIS A 16 4.52 -20.34 -22.77
N ILE A 17 5.55 -19.51 -22.95
CA ILE A 17 6.34 -19.41 -24.18
C ILE A 17 7.08 -20.72 -24.44
N GLY A 18 7.49 -21.43 -23.38
CA GLY A 18 8.06 -22.77 -23.44
C GLY A 18 9.57 -22.83 -23.66
N ALA A 19 10.12 -24.01 -23.49
CA ALA A 19 11.57 -24.28 -23.53
C ALA A 19 12.25 -24.03 -24.87
N ALA A 20 11.49 -23.89 -25.96
CA ALA A 20 12.07 -23.61 -27.29
C ALA A 20 12.63 -22.18 -27.40
N ALA A 21 12.14 -21.25 -26.59
CA ALA A 21 12.53 -19.84 -26.64
C ALA A 21 13.34 -19.37 -25.41
N VAL A 22 13.47 -20.20 -24.37
CA VAL A 22 14.12 -19.82 -23.11
C VAL A 22 15.14 -20.90 -22.71
N PRO A 23 16.40 -20.53 -22.38
CA PRO A 23 17.41 -21.48 -21.91
C PRO A 23 16.94 -22.28 -20.68
N GLU A 24 17.25 -23.58 -20.62
CA GLU A 24 16.79 -24.47 -19.53
C GLU A 24 17.24 -23.98 -18.14
N SER A 25 18.46 -23.44 -18.03
CA SER A 25 18.95 -22.86 -16.77
C SER A 25 18.09 -21.70 -16.25
N VAL A 26 17.54 -20.90 -17.15
CA VAL A 26 16.59 -19.83 -16.80
C VAL A 26 15.25 -20.42 -16.38
N MET A 27 14.79 -21.45 -17.08
CA MET A 27 13.54 -22.14 -16.79
C MET A 27 13.59 -22.84 -15.43
N GLU A 28 14.72 -23.45 -15.06
CA GLU A 28 14.93 -24.03 -13.74
C GLU A 28 14.88 -22.97 -12.61
N GLN A 29 15.55 -21.84 -12.82
CA GLN A 29 15.48 -20.71 -11.87
C GLN A 29 14.05 -20.18 -11.70
N VAL A 30 13.31 -20.03 -12.79
CA VAL A 30 11.91 -19.60 -12.76
C VAL A 30 11.06 -20.59 -11.98
N ARG A 31 11.17 -21.89 -12.27
CA ARG A 31 10.43 -22.95 -11.54
C ARG A 31 10.78 -22.96 -10.05
N TYR A 32 12.05 -22.79 -9.70
CA TYR A 32 12.49 -22.73 -8.31
C TYR A 32 11.87 -21.53 -7.59
N SER A 33 12.02 -20.33 -8.16
CA SER A 33 11.46 -19.10 -7.58
C SER A 33 9.94 -19.16 -7.42
N GLN A 34 9.24 -19.75 -8.38
CA GLN A 34 7.79 -19.93 -8.29
C GLN A 34 7.40 -20.90 -7.17
N ARG A 35 8.13 -22.02 -6.99
CA ARG A 35 7.86 -22.96 -5.90
C ARG A 35 8.06 -22.31 -4.52
N GLU A 36 9.15 -21.59 -4.33
CA GLU A 36 9.40 -20.86 -3.07
C GLU A 36 8.31 -19.82 -2.77
N ALA A 37 7.94 -19.02 -3.78
CA ALA A 37 6.88 -18.04 -3.63
C ALA A 37 5.53 -18.70 -3.31
N THR A 38 5.18 -19.80 -4.00
CA THR A 38 3.94 -20.54 -3.74
C THR A 38 3.88 -21.04 -2.29
N MET A 39 4.95 -21.60 -1.77
CA MET A 39 5.00 -22.09 -0.39
C MET A 39 4.84 -20.95 0.63
N LYS A 40 5.52 -19.84 0.39
CA LYS A 40 5.42 -18.64 1.23
C LYS A 40 4.00 -18.04 1.21
N ASP A 41 3.43 -17.84 0.02
CA ASP A 41 2.12 -17.25 -0.15
C ASP A 41 1.00 -18.14 0.37
N LEU A 42 1.16 -19.48 0.26
CA LEU A 42 0.26 -20.42 0.90
C LEU A 42 0.27 -20.30 2.42
N GLY A 43 1.46 -20.20 3.03
CA GLY A 43 1.62 -20.00 4.47
C GLY A 43 0.95 -18.70 4.94
N GLN A 44 1.18 -17.60 4.22
CA GLN A 44 0.54 -16.31 4.52
C GLN A 44 -0.98 -16.36 4.33
N THR A 45 -1.46 -17.07 3.30
CA THR A 45 -2.90 -17.23 3.04
C THR A 45 -3.58 -18.01 4.16
N LEU A 46 -3.01 -19.12 4.59
CA LEU A 46 -3.54 -19.90 5.71
C LEU A 46 -3.60 -19.08 7.00
N GLU A 47 -2.57 -18.27 7.24
CA GLU A 47 -2.57 -17.39 8.41
C GLU A 47 -3.59 -16.25 8.28
N LEU A 48 -3.78 -15.67 7.09
CA LEU A 48 -4.85 -14.72 6.82
C LEU A 48 -6.23 -15.31 7.14
N LEU A 49 -6.51 -16.52 6.64
CA LEU A 49 -7.79 -17.21 6.89
C LEU A 49 -8.01 -17.46 8.39
N ARG A 50 -6.95 -17.88 9.10
CA ARG A 50 -6.97 -18.08 10.55
C ARG A 50 -7.29 -16.79 11.30
N ILE A 51 -6.65 -15.66 10.92
CA ILE A 51 -6.89 -14.35 11.52
C ILE A 51 -8.32 -13.90 11.26
N LEU A 52 -8.79 -13.97 10.00
CA LEU A 52 -10.14 -13.55 9.63
C LEU A 52 -11.22 -14.36 10.39
N LYS A 53 -11.04 -15.67 10.51
CA LYS A 53 -11.92 -16.54 11.27
C LYS A 53 -11.96 -16.12 12.75
N LEU A 54 -10.80 -15.93 13.37
CA LEU A 54 -10.69 -15.52 14.77
C LEU A 54 -11.34 -14.15 15.04
N LEU A 55 -11.13 -13.18 14.16
CA LEU A 55 -11.74 -11.85 14.26
C LEU A 55 -13.27 -11.94 14.09
N HIS A 56 -13.75 -12.73 13.14
CA HIS A 56 -15.17 -12.96 12.92
C HIS A 56 -15.85 -13.58 14.14
N GLU A 57 -15.25 -14.63 14.74
CA GLU A 57 -15.75 -15.28 15.95
C GLU A 57 -15.81 -14.32 17.16
N ASN A 58 -14.99 -13.27 17.16
CA ASN A 58 -15.01 -12.22 18.19
C ASN A 58 -15.83 -10.98 17.79
N GLY A 59 -16.59 -11.05 16.68
CA GLY A 59 -17.47 -9.97 16.25
C GLY A 59 -16.74 -8.72 15.71
N VAL A 60 -15.47 -8.84 15.31
CA VAL A 60 -14.67 -7.73 14.77
C VAL A 60 -14.63 -7.80 13.24
N PRO A 61 -15.23 -6.82 12.53
CA PRO A 61 -15.16 -6.76 11.09
C PRO A 61 -13.72 -6.43 10.62
N ALA A 62 -13.20 -7.22 9.70
CA ALA A 62 -11.91 -6.98 9.06
C ALA A 62 -11.99 -7.32 7.56
N ILE A 63 -11.41 -6.47 6.71
CA ILE A 63 -11.43 -6.62 5.26
C ILE A 63 -10.01 -6.69 4.74
N PRO A 64 -9.56 -7.83 4.23
CA PRO A 64 -8.29 -7.92 3.51
C PRO A 64 -8.42 -7.26 2.14
N PHE A 65 -7.39 -6.56 1.65
CA PHE A 65 -7.49 -5.79 0.42
C PHE A 65 -6.28 -5.89 -0.51
N LYS A 66 -5.19 -6.51 -0.04
CA LYS A 66 -3.98 -6.79 -0.82
C LYS A 66 -3.53 -8.26 -0.62
N GLY A 67 -2.27 -8.55 -0.88
CA GLY A 67 -1.70 -9.88 -0.67
C GLY A 67 -2.43 -10.96 -1.47
N SER A 68 -2.69 -12.07 -0.84
CA SER A 68 -3.33 -13.25 -1.43
C SER A 68 -4.75 -12.97 -1.95
N VAL A 69 -5.50 -12.08 -1.30
CA VAL A 69 -6.87 -11.74 -1.73
C VAL A 69 -6.85 -11.00 -3.06
N LEU A 70 -5.91 -10.08 -3.22
CA LEU A 70 -5.73 -9.38 -4.50
C LEU A 70 -5.21 -10.35 -5.57
N ALA A 71 -4.26 -11.23 -5.24
CA ALA A 71 -3.77 -12.26 -6.17
C ALA A 71 -4.90 -13.17 -6.66
N GLN A 72 -5.76 -13.64 -5.75
CA GLN A 72 -6.93 -14.45 -6.08
C GLN A 72 -7.89 -13.70 -6.99
N TYR A 73 -8.16 -12.43 -6.69
CA TYR A 73 -9.06 -11.61 -7.50
C TYR A 73 -8.53 -11.35 -8.91
N LEU A 74 -7.23 -11.03 -9.03
CA LEU A 74 -6.62 -10.66 -10.31
C LEU A 74 -6.31 -11.88 -11.20
N TYR A 75 -5.84 -12.96 -10.61
CA TYR A 75 -5.23 -14.07 -11.35
C TYR A 75 -5.93 -15.42 -11.15
N GLY A 76 -6.83 -15.53 -10.17
CA GLY A 76 -7.36 -16.82 -9.72
C GLY A 76 -6.30 -17.74 -9.08
N GLU A 77 -5.09 -17.22 -8.86
CA GLU A 77 -3.92 -17.94 -8.38
C GLU A 77 -3.15 -17.11 -7.34
N LEU A 78 -2.96 -17.67 -6.15
CA LEU A 78 -2.41 -16.98 -4.99
C LEU A 78 -0.95 -16.59 -5.16
N SER A 79 -0.17 -17.42 -5.87
CA SER A 79 1.29 -17.35 -5.96
C SER A 79 1.83 -16.36 -7.01
N LEU A 80 0.97 -15.67 -7.74
CA LEU A 80 1.42 -14.74 -8.79
C LEU A 80 1.69 -13.32 -8.29
N ARG A 81 1.38 -13.06 -7.03
CA ARG A 81 1.59 -11.75 -6.43
C ARG A 81 2.33 -11.90 -5.10
N GLU A 82 3.65 -11.67 -5.14
CA GLU A 82 4.45 -11.63 -3.91
C GLU A 82 3.84 -10.70 -2.88
N SER A 83 3.65 -11.21 -1.67
CA SER A 83 3.29 -10.41 -0.50
C SER A 83 4.33 -10.56 0.58
N SER A 84 4.67 -9.45 1.26
CA SER A 84 5.54 -9.45 2.44
C SER A 84 4.76 -9.42 3.74
N ASP A 85 3.50 -9.00 3.66
CA ASP A 85 2.65 -8.61 4.77
C ASP A 85 1.18 -8.97 4.50
N ILE A 86 0.42 -9.06 5.55
CA ILE A 86 -1.04 -9.17 5.51
C ILE A 86 -1.61 -7.79 5.81
N ASP A 87 -2.36 -7.22 4.87
CA ASP A 87 -3.03 -5.93 5.02
C ASP A 87 -4.51 -6.11 5.36
N LEU A 88 -4.96 -5.63 6.51
CA LEU A 88 -6.35 -5.66 6.94
C LEU A 88 -6.90 -4.26 7.17
N LEU A 89 -8.07 -3.96 6.60
CA LEU A 89 -8.86 -2.79 6.99
C LEU A 89 -9.71 -3.15 8.21
N VAL A 90 -9.61 -2.34 9.25
CA VAL A 90 -10.40 -2.44 10.49
C VAL A 90 -10.90 -1.06 10.90
N GLN A 91 -11.87 -0.97 11.78
CA GLN A 91 -12.25 0.32 12.36
C GLN A 91 -11.19 0.78 13.37
N GLN A 92 -10.91 2.08 13.42
CA GLN A 92 -9.92 2.66 14.35
C GLN A 92 -10.17 2.29 15.80
N GLN A 93 -11.43 2.24 16.22
CA GLN A 93 -11.85 1.88 17.56
C GLN A 93 -11.55 0.42 17.92
N ASP A 94 -11.46 -0.45 16.92
CA ASP A 94 -11.27 -1.89 17.10
C ASP A 94 -9.79 -2.30 17.15
N VAL A 95 -8.86 -1.40 16.80
CA VAL A 95 -7.42 -1.71 16.70
C VAL A 95 -6.86 -2.36 17.97
N LEU A 96 -7.16 -1.80 19.15
CA LEU A 96 -6.69 -2.37 20.42
C LEU A 96 -7.38 -3.69 20.78
N THR A 97 -8.62 -3.88 20.34
CA THR A 97 -9.35 -5.15 20.49
C THR A 97 -8.73 -6.20 19.58
N VAL A 98 -8.47 -5.89 18.31
CA VAL A 98 -7.76 -6.78 17.38
C VAL A 98 -6.38 -7.16 17.92
N LYS A 99 -5.60 -6.19 18.39
CA LYS A 99 -4.31 -6.47 19.05
C LYS A 99 -4.43 -7.50 20.16
N ARG A 100 -5.43 -7.33 21.05
CA ARG A 100 -5.65 -8.23 22.21
C ARG A 100 -6.04 -9.63 21.75
N ILE A 101 -6.94 -9.74 20.76
CA ILE A 101 -7.35 -11.02 20.17
C ILE A 101 -6.14 -11.71 19.53
N LEU A 102 -5.37 -11.01 18.72
CA LEU A 102 -4.24 -11.59 18.00
C LEU A 102 -3.05 -11.93 18.93
N ALA A 103 -2.93 -11.25 20.07
CA ALA A 103 -1.94 -11.62 21.09
C ALA A 103 -2.14 -13.06 21.61
N SER A 104 -3.39 -13.56 21.65
CA SER A 104 -3.68 -14.95 22.06
C SER A 104 -3.13 -16.01 21.12
N ILE A 105 -2.76 -15.61 19.88
CA ILE A 105 -2.20 -16.49 18.85
C ILE A 105 -0.76 -16.09 18.47
N GLY A 106 -0.07 -15.36 19.36
CA GLY A 106 1.35 -15.07 19.27
C GLY A 106 1.73 -13.79 18.50
N TYR A 107 0.76 -12.92 18.16
CA TYR A 107 1.09 -11.62 17.57
C TYR A 107 1.53 -10.61 18.61
N LEU A 108 2.63 -9.94 18.31
CA LEU A 108 3.21 -8.88 19.15
C LEU A 108 3.18 -7.55 18.37
N PRO A 109 3.02 -6.41 19.06
CA PRO A 109 3.16 -5.10 18.43
C PRO A 109 4.61 -4.91 17.97
N TRP A 110 4.78 -4.29 16.78
CA TRP A 110 6.10 -3.96 16.25
C TRP A 110 6.87 -3.00 17.19
N SER A 111 6.14 -2.06 17.78
CA SER A 111 6.69 -1.13 18.78
C SER A 111 6.02 -1.31 20.14
N ARG A 112 6.82 -1.39 21.20
CA ARG A 112 6.33 -1.55 22.57
C ARG A 112 6.20 -0.21 23.26
N LEU A 113 5.03 0.41 23.11
CA LEU A 113 4.68 1.65 23.78
C LEU A 113 3.84 1.40 25.04
N PRO A 114 3.99 2.24 26.08
CA PRO A 114 3.03 2.25 27.19
C PRO A 114 1.59 2.46 26.72
N PRO A 115 0.57 1.91 27.38
CA PRO A 115 -0.81 1.93 26.89
C PRO A 115 -1.36 3.32 26.55
N ALA A 116 -0.96 4.34 27.32
CA ALA A 116 -1.39 5.71 27.07
C ALA A 116 -0.79 6.30 25.78
N GLN A 117 0.49 6.03 25.52
CA GLN A 117 1.17 6.47 24.31
C GLN A 117 0.68 5.69 23.09
N GLU A 118 0.43 4.40 23.25
CA GLU A 118 -0.14 3.56 22.20
C GLU A 118 -1.52 4.08 21.77
N THR A 119 -2.39 4.42 22.71
CA THR A 119 -3.69 5.05 22.42
C THR A 119 -3.53 6.40 21.73
N ALA A 120 -2.54 7.20 22.12
CA ALA A 120 -2.25 8.47 21.48
C ALA A 120 -1.70 8.26 20.05
N LEU A 121 -0.80 7.29 19.86
CA LEU A 121 -0.29 6.92 18.53
C LEU A 121 -1.44 6.55 17.57
N ILE A 122 -2.36 5.68 17.98
CA ILE A 122 -3.50 5.24 17.17
C ILE A 122 -4.37 6.41 16.70
N ARG A 123 -4.51 7.48 17.49
CA ARG A 123 -5.26 8.69 17.08
C ARG A 123 -4.61 9.43 15.90
N HIS A 124 -3.29 9.43 15.83
CA HIS A 124 -2.51 10.15 14.81
C HIS A 124 -2.10 9.25 13.64
N ALA A 125 -1.88 7.97 13.87
CA ALA A 125 -1.48 6.99 12.88
C ALA A 125 -2.60 6.61 11.90
N CYS A 126 -2.23 5.85 10.88
CA CYS A 126 -3.14 5.29 9.88
C CYS A 126 -3.04 3.76 9.82
N VAL A 127 -1.97 3.24 10.38
CA VAL A 127 -1.62 1.82 10.39
C VAL A 127 -1.08 1.45 11.77
N TYR A 128 -1.34 0.23 12.18
CA TYR A 128 -0.77 -0.38 13.37
C TYR A 128 -0.14 -1.71 12.97
N GLU A 129 1.13 -1.86 13.26
CA GLU A 129 1.93 -3.01 12.80
C GLU A 129 2.06 -4.05 13.90
N LEU A 130 1.77 -5.30 13.55
CA LEU A 130 1.93 -6.48 14.37
C LEU A 130 2.83 -7.49 13.65
N HIS A 131 3.50 -8.34 14.40
CA HIS A 131 4.27 -9.44 13.85
C HIS A 131 4.11 -10.70 14.69
N ASN A 132 4.17 -11.85 14.04
CA ASN A 132 4.26 -13.14 14.68
C ASN A 132 5.65 -13.71 14.42
N PRO A 133 6.57 -13.74 15.41
CA PRO A 133 7.95 -14.18 15.20
C PRO A 133 8.05 -15.67 14.91
N GLU A 134 7.18 -16.51 15.46
CA GLU A 134 7.20 -17.96 15.25
C GLU A 134 6.80 -18.33 13.83
N ARG A 135 5.87 -17.56 13.24
CA ARG A 135 5.34 -17.79 11.88
C ARG A 135 6.02 -16.91 10.83
N SER A 136 6.88 -15.98 11.24
CA SER A 136 7.50 -14.99 10.35
C SER A 136 6.47 -14.19 9.53
N VAL A 137 5.32 -13.88 10.13
CA VAL A 137 4.24 -13.13 9.47
C VAL A 137 4.19 -11.71 10.01
N HIS A 138 4.13 -10.76 9.10
CA HIS A 138 3.90 -9.35 9.35
C HIS A 138 2.46 -8.98 9.02
N LEU A 139 1.80 -8.22 9.89
CA LEU A 139 0.41 -7.81 9.74
C LEU A 139 0.27 -6.30 9.92
N GLU A 140 -0.33 -5.64 8.95
CA GLU A 140 -0.68 -4.23 9.01
C GLU A 140 -2.19 -4.03 9.18
N LEU A 141 -2.61 -3.43 10.29
CA LEU A 141 -3.98 -3.00 10.53
C LEU A 141 -4.15 -1.57 10.04
N HIS A 142 -5.01 -1.36 9.05
CA HIS A 142 -5.29 -0.06 8.45
C HIS A 142 -6.68 0.43 8.84
N TRP A 143 -6.83 1.72 9.14
CA TRP A 143 -8.14 2.38 9.37
C TRP A 143 -8.28 3.73 8.68
N LYS A 144 -7.19 4.16 8.05
CA LYS A 144 -7.13 5.29 7.13
C LYS A 144 -6.30 4.87 5.94
N ASN A 145 -6.31 5.67 4.89
CA ASN A 145 -5.42 5.41 3.76
C ASN A 145 -3.97 5.43 4.24
N SER A 146 -3.34 4.29 4.19
CA SER A 146 -2.04 4.06 4.80
C SER A 146 -0.99 5.04 4.32
N LYS A 147 -0.37 5.71 5.26
CA LYS A 147 0.79 6.59 5.04
C LYS A 147 0.53 7.81 4.13
N HIS A 148 -0.70 8.02 3.63
CA HIS A 148 -1.22 9.30 3.15
C HIS A 148 -2.27 9.82 4.14
N PRO A 149 -1.86 10.18 5.36
CA PRO A 149 -2.80 10.57 6.41
C PRO A 149 -3.59 11.84 6.08
N SER A 150 -3.19 12.57 5.06
CA SER A 150 -3.89 13.75 4.54
C SER A 150 -5.08 13.41 3.64
N LEU A 151 -5.20 12.16 3.18
CA LEU A 151 -6.38 11.71 2.45
C LEU A 151 -7.36 11.12 3.46
N PRO A 152 -8.51 11.76 3.70
CA PRO A 152 -9.55 11.16 4.50
C PRO A 152 -10.11 9.97 3.70
N PHE A 153 -9.74 8.78 4.09
CA PHE A 153 -10.50 7.60 3.67
C PHE A 153 -11.81 7.65 4.44
N PRO A 154 -12.96 7.48 3.80
CA PRO A 154 -14.21 7.39 4.53
C PRO A 154 -14.07 6.27 5.57
N ALA A 155 -14.37 6.58 6.84
CA ALA A 155 -14.44 5.58 7.91
C ALA A 155 -15.42 4.43 7.55
N ASP A 156 -16.26 4.69 6.57
CA ASP A 156 -17.33 3.82 6.07
C ASP A 156 -16.87 2.80 5.02
N PHE A 157 -15.55 2.64 4.77
CA PHE A 157 -15.08 1.59 3.86
C PHE A 157 -15.54 0.18 4.26
N VAL A 158 -15.72 -0.04 5.57
CA VAL A 158 -16.33 -1.27 6.09
C VAL A 158 -17.81 -1.36 5.72
N CYS A 159 -18.48 -0.23 5.42
CA CYS A 159 -19.88 -0.13 5.04
C CYS A 159 -20.10 -0.02 3.52
N ILE A 160 -19.03 0.12 2.71
CA ILE A 160 -19.13 0.13 1.25
C ILE A 160 -19.60 -1.25 0.77
N ARG A 161 -20.32 -1.28 -0.34
CA ARG A 161 -20.71 -2.52 -1.03
C ARG A 161 -19.46 -3.38 -1.23
N GLN A 162 -19.31 -4.42 -0.41
CA GLN A 162 -18.17 -5.31 -0.44
C GLN A 162 -18.32 -6.29 -1.61
N GLN A 163 -17.20 -6.67 -2.21
CA GLN A 163 -17.11 -7.77 -3.15
C GLN A 163 -16.75 -9.04 -2.38
N GLU A 164 -17.25 -10.17 -2.82
CA GLU A 164 -16.89 -11.47 -2.25
C GLU A 164 -15.94 -12.22 -3.19
N THR A 165 -14.94 -12.86 -2.62
CA THR A 165 -14.04 -13.78 -3.31
C THR A 165 -13.90 -15.05 -2.48
N SER A 166 -13.57 -16.17 -3.11
CA SER A 166 -13.39 -17.46 -2.41
C SER A 166 -11.92 -17.84 -2.37
N ILE A 167 -11.41 -18.12 -1.18
CA ILE A 167 -10.07 -18.64 -0.98
C ILE A 167 -10.14 -19.88 -0.10
N GLY A 168 -9.67 -21.02 -0.60
CA GLY A 168 -9.69 -22.27 0.15
C GLY A 168 -11.09 -22.71 0.60
N GLY A 169 -12.14 -22.36 -0.18
CA GLY A 169 -13.54 -22.65 0.14
C GLY A 169 -14.18 -21.67 1.13
N MET A 170 -13.43 -20.69 1.68
CA MET A 170 -13.95 -19.64 2.55
C MET A 170 -14.35 -18.43 1.72
N GLN A 171 -15.57 -17.92 1.91
CA GLN A 171 -16.01 -16.66 1.32
C GLN A 171 -15.41 -15.48 2.10
N ILE A 172 -14.69 -14.63 1.39
CA ILE A 172 -13.98 -13.49 1.96
C ILE A 172 -14.52 -12.21 1.34
N LYS A 173 -14.87 -11.28 2.18
CA LYS A 173 -15.27 -9.93 1.76
C LYS A 173 -14.03 -9.09 1.49
N THR A 174 -14.01 -8.40 0.35
CA THR A 174 -12.91 -7.50 -0.05
C THR A 174 -13.48 -6.21 -0.65
N LEU A 175 -12.61 -5.30 -1.07
CA LEU A 175 -13.01 -4.02 -1.65
C LEU A 175 -13.59 -4.19 -3.05
N PRO A 176 -14.60 -3.39 -3.44
CA PRO A 176 -15.06 -3.32 -4.82
C PRO A 176 -13.98 -2.68 -5.72
N PRO A 177 -14.02 -2.93 -7.04
CA PRO A 177 -12.98 -2.50 -7.97
C PRO A 177 -12.66 -1.01 -7.91
N GLU A 178 -13.67 -0.15 -7.77
CA GLU A 178 -13.50 1.30 -7.70
C GLU A 178 -12.70 1.74 -6.46
N ALA A 179 -13.01 1.15 -5.32
CA ALA A 179 -12.31 1.43 -4.07
C ALA A 179 -10.90 0.85 -4.09
N LEU A 180 -10.73 -0.34 -4.67
CA LEU A 180 -9.45 -0.98 -4.84
C LEU A 180 -8.53 -0.17 -5.76
N LEU A 181 -9.01 0.26 -6.95
CA LEU A 181 -8.26 1.11 -7.88
C LEU A 181 -7.81 2.42 -7.21
N LEU A 182 -8.71 3.11 -6.51
CA LEU A 182 -8.36 4.32 -5.78
C LEU A 182 -7.24 4.05 -4.77
N LEU A 183 -7.34 2.97 -4.01
CA LEU A 183 -6.37 2.59 -3.00
C LEU A 183 -5.01 2.21 -3.62
N LEU A 184 -5.01 1.45 -4.72
CA LEU A 184 -3.80 1.05 -5.44
C LEU A 184 -3.10 2.25 -6.06
N CYS A 185 -3.83 3.19 -6.67
CA CYS A 185 -3.27 4.42 -7.25
C CYS A 185 -2.63 5.32 -6.16
N VAL A 186 -3.29 5.47 -5.02
CA VAL A 186 -2.72 6.21 -3.89
C VAL A 186 -1.51 5.47 -3.31
N HIS A 187 -1.54 4.15 -3.26
CA HIS A 187 -0.41 3.34 -2.79
C HIS A 187 0.80 3.44 -3.74
N GLY A 188 0.60 3.35 -5.05
CA GLY A 188 1.64 3.57 -6.05
C GLY A 188 2.25 4.97 -5.94
N THR A 189 1.40 6.01 -5.81
CA THR A 189 1.85 7.39 -5.61
C THR A 189 2.69 7.55 -4.34
N LYS A 190 2.28 6.96 -3.22
CA LYS A 190 3.04 6.97 -1.97
C LYS A 190 4.48 6.47 -2.16
N HIS A 191 4.66 5.48 -3.01
CA HIS A 191 5.94 4.89 -3.36
C HIS A 191 6.57 5.49 -4.62
N SER A 192 6.05 6.65 -5.10
CA SER A 192 6.55 7.34 -6.30
C SER A 192 6.61 6.42 -7.54
N TRP A 193 5.77 5.41 -7.59
CA TRP A 193 5.69 4.41 -8.68
C TRP A 193 7.00 3.69 -9.01
N GLN A 194 7.94 3.61 -8.07
CA GLN A 194 9.29 3.06 -8.28
C GLN A 194 9.36 1.60 -8.72
N ARG A 195 8.28 0.85 -8.58
CA ARG A 195 8.23 -0.57 -8.93
C ARG A 195 7.11 -0.81 -9.93
N LEU A 196 7.43 -1.52 -11.01
CA LEU A 196 6.47 -1.90 -12.05
C LEU A 196 5.25 -2.63 -11.48
N ARG A 197 5.43 -3.37 -10.39
CA ARG A 197 4.34 -4.03 -9.69
C ARG A 197 3.18 -3.12 -9.32
N TYR A 198 3.43 -1.86 -8.92
CA TYR A 198 2.34 -0.93 -8.61
C TYR A 198 1.50 -0.61 -9.84
N VAL A 199 2.14 -0.56 -11.01
CA VAL A 199 1.46 -0.37 -12.30
C VAL A 199 0.70 -1.63 -12.69
N CYS A 200 1.30 -2.81 -12.52
CA CYS A 200 0.64 -4.11 -12.76
C CYS A 200 -0.62 -4.26 -11.88
N ASP A 201 -0.53 -3.97 -10.59
CA ASP A 201 -1.69 -4.07 -9.68
C ASP A 201 -2.89 -3.23 -10.19
N VAL A 202 -2.64 -2.03 -10.76
CA VAL A 202 -3.68 -1.18 -11.35
C VAL A 202 -4.17 -1.75 -12.68
N ALA A 203 -3.26 -2.11 -13.59
CA ALA A 203 -3.59 -2.64 -14.92
C ALA A 203 -4.40 -3.95 -14.81
N ASP A 204 -3.94 -4.87 -13.99
CA ASP A 204 -4.61 -6.16 -13.79
C ASP A 204 -5.98 -5.99 -13.11
N THR A 205 -6.12 -5.00 -12.22
CA THR A 205 -7.44 -4.66 -11.65
C THR A 205 -8.39 -4.13 -12.73
N LEU A 206 -7.90 -3.33 -13.69
CA LEU A 206 -8.70 -2.85 -14.81
C LEU A 206 -9.13 -4.00 -15.74
N HIS A 207 -8.27 -4.97 -15.97
CA HIS A 207 -8.59 -6.16 -16.76
C HIS A 207 -9.58 -7.11 -16.06
N ALA A 208 -9.43 -7.29 -14.75
CA ALA A 208 -10.30 -8.16 -13.95
C ALA A 208 -11.67 -7.54 -13.64
N ALA A 209 -11.75 -6.21 -13.60
CA ALA A 209 -12.99 -5.50 -13.28
C ALA A 209 -13.94 -5.51 -14.49
N GLY A 210 -15.16 -6.06 -14.31
CA GLY A 210 -16.16 -6.07 -15.37
C GLY A 210 -16.68 -4.67 -15.68
N ASN A 211 -17.41 -4.05 -14.76
CA ASN A 211 -18.02 -2.73 -14.96
C ASN A 211 -17.62 -1.78 -13.82
N ILE A 212 -16.88 -0.73 -14.16
CA ILE A 212 -16.42 0.30 -13.22
C ILE A 212 -17.32 1.52 -13.36
N GLN A 213 -17.82 2.03 -12.24
CA GLN A 213 -18.60 3.26 -12.15
C GLN A 213 -17.66 4.49 -12.19
N TRP A 214 -17.10 4.76 -13.36
CA TRP A 214 -16.02 5.76 -13.56
C TRP A 214 -16.37 7.14 -13.03
N GLY A 215 -17.59 7.64 -13.31
CA GLY A 215 -18.03 8.96 -12.85
C GLY A 215 -17.99 9.08 -11.33
N GLY A 216 -18.57 8.10 -10.63
CA GLY A 216 -18.59 8.06 -9.16
C GLY A 216 -17.20 7.87 -8.54
N MET A 217 -16.34 7.03 -9.16
CA MET A 217 -14.97 6.79 -8.71
C MET A 217 -14.12 8.06 -8.83
N LEU A 218 -14.12 8.71 -9.99
CA LEU A 218 -13.33 9.93 -10.22
C LEU A 218 -13.83 11.11 -9.37
N GLU A 219 -15.14 11.25 -9.19
CA GLU A 219 -15.69 12.26 -8.30
C GLU A 219 -15.26 12.00 -6.84
N SER A 220 -15.29 10.75 -6.38
CA SER A 220 -14.82 10.37 -5.05
C SER A 220 -13.33 10.66 -4.88
N ALA A 221 -12.51 10.34 -5.89
CA ALA A 221 -11.08 10.67 -5.90
C ALA A 221 -10.84 12.19 -5.77
N ARG A 222 -11.57 13.02 -6.52
CA ARG A 222 -11.46 14.49 -6.45
C ARG A 222 -11.90 15.03 -5.09
N ARG A 223 -13.00 14.54 -4.54
CA ARG A 223 -13.45 14.92 -3.18
C ARG A 223 -12.40 14.64 -2.11
N LEU A 224 -11.66 13.56 -2.26
CA LEU A 224 -10.55 13.19 -1.39
C LEU A 224 -9.27 14.00 -1.67
N GLY A 225 -9.18 14.70 -2.80
CA GLY A 225 -7.97 15.38 -3.27
C GLY A 225 -6.93 14.43 -3.89
N ALA A 226 -7.37 13.26 -4.34
CA ALA A 226 -6.56 12.19 -4.93
C ALA A 226 -6.79 12.02 -6.45
N GLY A 227 -7.50 12.91 -7.11
CA GLY A 227 -7.81 12.80 -8.54
C GLY A 227 -6.56 12.71 -9.39
N CYS A 228 -5.56 13.57 -9.15
CA CYS A 228 -4.27 13.50 -9.84
C CYS A 228 -3.55 12.15 -9.60
N MET A 229 -3.60 11.60 -8.39
CA MET A 229 -2.99 10.31 -8.06
C MET A 229 -3.66 9.17 -8.83
N VAL A 230 -4.99 9.17 -8.88
CA VAL A 230 -5.78 8.17 -9.61
C VAL A 230 -5.52 8.27 -11.11
N LEU A 231 -5.65 9.47 -11.69
CA LEU A 231 -5.40 9.66 -13.12
C LEU A 231 -3.96 9.33 -13.52
N THR A 232 -2.97 9.58 -12.65
CA THR A 232 -1.57 9.18 -12.87
C THR A 232 -1.45 7.65 -12.91
N GLY A 233 -2.04 6.93 -11.96
CA GLY A 233 -2.01 5.47 -11.94
C GLY A 233 -2.69 4.86 -13.16
N LEU A 234 -3.85 5.39 -13.55
CA LEU A 234 -4.56 4.97 -14.77
C LEU A 234 -3.74 5.27 -16.04
N SER A 235 -3.09 6.44 -16.10
CA SER A 235 -2.22 6.81 -17.22
C SER A 235 -1.03 5.88 -17.36
N LEU A 236 -0.40 5.50 -16.25
CA LEU A 236 0.72 4.55 -16.24
C LEU A 236 0.27 3.15 -16.67
N ALA A 237 -0.84 2.66 -16.13
CA ALA A 237 -1.39 1.36 -16.48
C ALA A 237 -1.75 1.27 -17.99
N HIS A 238 -2.38 2.31 -18.52
CA HIS A 238 -2.72 2.38 -19.94
C HIS A 238 -1.49 2.53 -20.85
N GLY A 239 -0.58 3.45 -20.48
CA GLY A 239 0.58 3.77 -21.33
C GLY A 239 1.69 2.71 -21.33
N LEU A 240 1.86 1.96 -20.23
CA LEU A 240 2.92 0.96 -20.09
C LEU A 240 2.44 -0.48 -20.32
N LEU A 241 1.18 -0.76 -20.01
CA LEU A 241 0.63 -2.13 -20.02
C LEU A 241 -0.68 -2.24 -20.81
N GLU A 242 -1.01 -1.24 -21.63
CA GLU A 242 -2.18 -1.21 -22.52
C GLU A 242 -3.52 -1.52 -21.79
N ALA A 243 -3.60 -1.21 -20.48
CA ALA A 243 -4.81 -1.45 -19.70
C ALA A 243 -6.01 -0.69 -20.29
N PRO A 244 -7.20 -1.31 -20.35
CA PRO A 244 -8.36 -0.71 -20.99
C PRO A 244 -8.89 0.48 -20.20
N LEU A 245 -9.07 1.62 -20.86
CA LEU A 245 -9.69 2.82 -20.30
C LEU A 245 -10.78 3.35 -21.23
N PRO A 246 -11.90 3.86 -20.74
CA PRO A 246 -12.88 4.52 -21.57
C PRO A 246 -12.39 5.90 -22.04
N ASP A 247 -12.87 6.33 -23.21
CA ASP A 247 -12.51 7.60 -23.83
C ASP A 247 -12.62 8.81 -22.91
N MET A 248 -13.62 8.80 -22.01
CA MET A 248 -13.80 9.88 -21.07
C MET A 248 -12.60 10.03 -20.11
N VAL A 249 -12.02 8.91 -19.66
CA VAL A 249 -10.86 8.91 -18.77
C VAL A 249 -9.60 9.31 -19.53
N ILE A 250 -9.43 8.77 -20.75
CA ILE A 250 -8.29 9.11 -21.64
C ILE A 250 -8.28 10.62 -21.93
N ARG A 251 -9.46 11.21 -22.25
CA ARG A 251 -9.59 12.66 -22.44
C ARG A 251 -9.24 13.45 -21.20
N GLU A 252 -9.69 13.02 -20.02
CA GLU A 252 -9.39 13.71 -18.77
C GLU A 252 -7.89 13.67 -18.43
N ILE A 253 -7.22 12.53 -18.64
CA ILE A 253 -5.76 12.40 -18.54
C ILE A 253 -5.08 13.38 -19.51
N GLY A 254 -5.51 13.40 -20.77
CA GLY A 254 -4.96 14.27 -21.81
C GLY A 254 -5.11 15.76 -21.55
N GLN A 255 -6.18 16.16 -20.85
CA GLN A 255 -6.45 17.55 -20.49
C GLN A 255 -5.71 18.02 -19.21
N ASN A 256 -5.14 17.10 -18.42
CA ASN A 256 -4.45 17.43 -17.18
C ASN A 256 -2.92 17.45 -17.35
N PRO A 257 -2.29 18.65 -17.44
CA PRO A 257 -0.86 18.76 -17.67
C PRO A 257 -0.02 18.26 -16.49
N GLN A 258 -0.53 18.31 -15.26
CA GLN A 258 0.14 17.80 -14.07
C GLN A 258 0.22 16.27 -14.12
N VAL A 259 -0.89 15.59 -14.45
CA VAL A 259 -0.95 14.14 -14.62
C VAL A 259 0.02 13.68 -15.70
N ARG A 260 -0.01 14.31 -16.88
CA ARG A 260 0.89 13.97 -17.98
C ARG A 260 2.36 14.07 -17.60
N ARG A 261 2.74 15.17 -16.91
CA ARG A 261 4.12 15.39 -16.46
C ARG A 261 4.57 14.32 -15.45
N ILE A 262 3.72 14.02 -14.45
CA ILE A 262 4.05 13.04 -13.42
C ILE A 262 4.12 11.64 -14.04
N ALA A 263 3.17 11.27 -14.89
CA ALA A 263 3.17 9.98 -15.56
C ALA A 263 4.40 9.78 -16.46
N ALA A 264 4.78 10.80 -17.24
CA ALA A 264 5.99 10.75 -18.06
C ALA A 264 7.25 10.55 -17.21
N GLN A 265 7.41 11.31 -16.13
CA GLN A 265 8.52 11.14 -15.20
C GLN A 265 8.57 9.73 -14.61
N CYS A 266 7.43 9.21 -14.12
CA CYS A 266 7.37 7.86 -13.56
C CYS A 266 7.67 6.77 -14.60
N SER A 267 7.20 6.94 -15.84
CA SER A 267 7.48 5.98 -16.92
C SER A 267 8.97 5.89 -17.24
N GLU A 268 9.67 7.03 -17.24
CA GLU A 268 11.12 7.04 -17.41
C GLU A 268 11.83 6.39 -16.22
N GLU A 269 11.45 6.73 -15.00
CA GLU A 269 12.09 6.22 -13.77
C GLU A 269 11.90 4.71 -13.58
N VAL A 270 10.75 4.14 -13.97
CA VAL A 270 10.48 2.69 -13.85
C VAL A 270 11.42 1.86 -14.75
N PHE A 271 11.79 2.35 -15.94
CA PHE A 271 12.65 1.61 -16.86
C PHE A 271 14.14 1.93 -16.72
N HIS A 272 14.46 3.09 -16.18
CA HIS A 272 15.84 3.36 -15.81
C HIS A 272 16.12 2.64 -14.50
N SER A 273 16.94 1.58 -14.60
CA SER A 273 17.40 0.74 -13.47
C SER A 273 17.43 1.51 -12.16
N PRO A 274 17.12 0.92 -11.01
CA PRO A 274 17.39 1.54 -9.73
C PRO A 274 18.91 1.74 -9.61
N ARG A 275 19.40 2.81 -10.26
CA ARG A 275 20.74 3.30 -10.04
C ARG A 275 20.77 3.77 -8.61
N GLU A 276 21.76 3.32 -7.87
CA GLU A 276 22.25 3.84 -6.62
C GLU A 276 21.50 5.08 -6.09
N GLY A 277 20.45 4.83 -5.29
CA GLY A 277 19.67 5.89 -4.69
C GLY A 277 18.16 5.78 -5.01
N GLU A 278 17.44 4.89 -4.28
CA GLU A 278 16.01 5.15 -4.08
C GLU A 278 15.86 6.62 -3.67
N PRO A 279 14.92 7.40 -4.26
CA PRO A 279 14.74 8.77 -3.85
C PRO A 279 14.59 8.79 -2.35
N GLY A 280 15.54 9.45 -1.69
CA GLY A 280 15.56 9.50 -0.24
C GLY A 280 14.22 10.03 0.26
N TYR A 281 13.92 9.83 1.54
CA TYR A 281 12.67 10.23 2.19
C TYR A 281 12.11 11.59 1.69
N TRP A 282 12.95 12.59 1.47
CA TRP A 282 12.56 13.91 0.97
C TRP A 282 12.16 13.92 -0.51
N GLY A 283 12.77 13.09 -1.34
CA GLY A 283 12.36 12.92 -2.73
C GLY A 283 10.93 12.36 -2.81
N ILE A 284 10.64 11.34 -2.02
CA ILE A 284 9.30 10.75 -1.88
C ILE A 284 8.31 11.80 -1.35
N CYS A 285 8.67 12.56 -0.32
CA CYS A 285 7.82 13.61 0.22
C CYS A 285 7.49 14.70 -0.80
N ARG A 286 8.49 15.14 -1.58
CA ARG A 286 8.31 16.12 -2.66
C ARG A 286 7.40 15.58 -3.76
N PHE A 287 7.60 14.34 -4.20
CA PHE A 287 6.73 13.70 -5.19
C PHE A 287 5.29 13.65 -4.72
N ASN A 288 5.07 13.15 -3.51
CA ASN A 288 3.74 13.08 -2.91
C ASN A 288 3.09 14.46 -2.78
N PHE A 289 3.83 15.49 -2.39
CA PHE A 289 3.35 16.87 -2.30
C PHE A 289 2.79 17.37 -3.64
N PHE A 290 3.51 17.13 -4.74
CA PHE A 290 3.08 17.54 -6.06
C PHE A 290 1.98 16.65 -6.66
N SER A 291 1.67 15.51 -6.07
CA SER A 291 0.62 14.60 -6.53
C SER A 291 -0.78 14.95 -6.04
N PHE A 292 -0.94 15.96 -5.16
CA PHE A 292 -2.26 16.44 -4.75
C PHE A 292 -2.90 17.36 -5.79
N ASP A 293 -4.22 17.29 -5.96
CA ASP A 293 -5.01 18.06 -6.92
C ASP A 293 -4.91 19.57 -6.69
N ASN A 294 -4.83 19.99 -5.42
CA ASN A 294 -4.95 21.40 -5.06
C ASN A 294 -4.03 21.77 -3.87
N TRP A 295 -3.87 23.09 -3.68
CA TRP A 295 -3.02 23.64 -2.63
C TRP A 295 -3.50 23.27 -1.20
N ARG A 296 -4.82 23.08 -0.99
CA ARG A 296 -5.36 22.67 0.32
C ARG A 296 -4.91 21.26 0.68
N GLY A 297 -4.90 20.34 -0.27
CA GLY A 297 -4.35 18.99 -0.11
C GLY A 297 -2.87 19.03 0.21
N ARG A 298 -2.10 19.84 -0.53
CA ARG A 298 -0.66 20.06 -0.30
C ARG A 298 -0.37 20.61 1.09
N LEU A 299 -1.11 21.65 1.49
CA LEU A 299 -0.96 22.23 2.83
C LEU A 299 -1.30 21.23 3.94
N ARG A 300 -2.41 20.49 3.79
CA ARG A 300 -2.79 19.44 4.73
C ARG A 300 -1.72 18.36 4.83
N TYR A 301 -1.13 17.98 3.70
CA TYR A 301 -0.02 17.03 3.66
C TYR A 301 1.19 17.54 4.44
N LEU A 302 1.62 18.80 4.23
CA LEU A 302 2.74 19.40 4.95
C LEU A 302 2.47 19.49 6.46
N ILE A 303 1.29 19.98 6.85
CA ILE A 303 0.90 20.07 8.26
C ILE A 303 0.96 18.69 8.92
N ARG A 304 0.40 17.66 8.26
CA ARG A 304 0.44 16.31 8.82
C ARG A 304 1.85 15.73 8.84
N MET A 305 2.64 15.93 7.80
CA MET A 305 4.03 15.50 7.77
C MET A 305 4.83 16.11 8.93
N ALA A 306 4.63 17.41 9.19
CA ALA A 306 5.35 18.13 10.23
C ALA A 306 4.84 17.83 11.64
N PHE A 307 3.52 17.75 11.85
CA PHE A 307 2.89 17.79 13.18
C PHE A 307 2.20 16.48 13.61
N SER A 308 2.13 15.44 12.76
CA SER A 308 1.56 14.15 13.20
C SER A 308 2.65 13.24 13.74
N PRO A 309 2.75 13.03 15.06
CA PRO A 309 3.77 12.21 15.64
C PRO A 309 3.61 10.74 15.21
N GLY A 310 4.73 10.10 14.90
CA GLY A 310 4.85 8.68 14.58
C GLY A 310 5.46 7.89 15.72
N VAL A 311 5.60 6.58 15.54
CA VAL A 311 6.19 5.67 16.53
C VAL A 311 7.53 6.18 17.06
N GLN A 312 8.43 6.61 16.17
CA GLN A 312 9.75 7.12 16.54
C GLN A 312 9.73 8.34 17.47
N ASP A 313 8.67 9.17 17.38
CA ASP A 313 8.53 10.35 18.23
C ASP A 313 8.11 9.94 19.65
N PHE A 314 7.25 8.93 19.78
CA PHE A 314 6.84 8.36 21.06
C PHE A 314 7.96 7.53 21.71
N GLU A 315 8.82 6.89 20.93
CA GLU A 315 9.99 6.15 21.43
C GLU A 315 11.11 7.08 21.87
N ALA A 316 11.29 8.21 21.17
CA ALA A 316 12.31 9.20 21.51
C ALA A 316 12.14 9.85 22.87
N ALA A 317 10.89 10.01 23.33
CA ALA A 317 10.58 10.59 24.63
C ALA A 317 9.33 9.97 25.25
N ARG A 318 9.48 9.43 26.48
CA ARG A 318 8.34 8.89 27.25
C ARG A 318 7.72 9.98 28.10
N LEU A 319 6.84 10.80 27.48
CA LEU A 319 6.16 11.88 28.18
C LEU A 319 5.00 11.37 29.05
N PRO A 320 4.71 12.01 30.20
CA PRO A 320 3.47 11.81 30.92
C PRO A 320 2.29 12.36 30.11
N ARG A 321 1.05 11.88 30.38
CA ARG A 321 -0.14 12.17 29.56
C ARG A 321 -0.41 13.66 29.34
N PHE A 322 -0.19 14.51 30.34
CA PHE A 322 -0.43 15.95 30.24
C PHE A 322 0.55 16.67 29.28
N LEU A 323 1.70 16.06 28.97
CA LEU A 323 2.68 16.59 28.01
C LEU A 323 2.54 16.00 26.59
N PHE A 324 1.57 15.15 26.31
CA PHE A 324 1.36 14.60 24.96
C PHE A 324 1.18 15.67 23.85
N PRO A 325 0.59 16.85 24.10
CA PRO A 325 0.58 17.93 23.10
C PRO A 325 1.97 18.41 22.64
N LEU A 326 3.04 18.02 23.33
CA LEU A 326 4.42 18.36 22.92
C LEU A 326 5.03 17.39 21.88
N TYR A 327 4.40 16.23 21.60
CA TYR A 327 4.92 15.31 20.60
C TYR A 327 5.09 15.92 19.18
N PRO A 328 4.23 16.79 18.68
CA PRO A 328 4.49 17.53 17.45
C PRO A 328 5.79 18.35 17.46
N CYS A 329 6.15 18.93 18.63
CA CYS A 329 7.40 19.68 18.77
C CYS A 329 8.62 18.73 18.75
N ILE A 330 8.54 17.57 19.43
CA ILE A 330 9.57 16.52 19.39
C ILE A 330 9.78 16.05 17.96
N ARG A 331 8.68 15.87 17.20
CA ARG A 331 8.75 15.49 15.79
C ARG A 331 9.47 16.54 14.95
N LEU A 332 9.12 17.80 15.09
CA LEU A 332 9.77 18.91 14.35
C LEU A 332 11.27 18.94 14.64
N PHE A 333 11.65 18.81 15.92
CA PHE A 333 13.05 18.80 16.32
C PHE A 333 13.78 17.58 15.72
N ARG A 334 13.20 16.39 15.78
CA ARG A 334 13.78 15.19 15.19
C ARG A 334 13.94 15.30 13.67
N LEU A 335 12.94 15.85 12.98
CA LEU A 335 13.00 16.07 11.53
C LEU A 335 14.09 17.09 11.16
N ALA A 336 14.20 18.19 11.91
CA ALA A 336 15.28 19.18 11.72
C ALA A 336 16.66 18.56 11.94
N TRP A 337 16.83 17.76 13.02
CA TRP A 337 18.05 17.05 13.31
C TRP A 337 18.46 16.07 12.20
N GLN A 338 17.51 15.35 11.63
CA GLN A 338 17.77 14.45 10.51
C GLN A 338 18.19 15.19 9.23
N LEU A 339 17.77 16.44 9.03
CA LEU A 339 18.20 17.26 7.92
C LEU A 339 19.68 17.66 8.09
N THR A 340 20.07 18.15 9.28
CA THR A 340 21.45 18.59 9.55
C THR A 340 22.45 17.46 9.45
N LEU A 341 22.11 16.25 9.90
CA LEU A 341 23.01 15.09 9.80
C LEU A 341 23.23 14.65 8.33
N ARG A 342 22.25 14.83 7.44
CA ARG A 342 22.40 14.49 6.03
C ARG A 342 23.21 15.53 5.25
N GLU A 343 23.07 16.80 5.57
CA GLU A 343 23.90 17.86 4.97
C GLU A 343 25.38 17.65 5.30
N ASN A 344 25.69 17.26 6.54
CA ASN A 344 27.07 16.97 6.95
C ASN A 344 27.63 15.72 6.24
N SER A 345 26.83 14.66 6.03
CA SER A 345 27.28 13.46 5.32
C SER A 345 27.38 13.64 3.79
N ALA A 346 26.77 14.67 3.23
CA ALA A 346 26.89 15.03 1.81
C ALA A 346 28.07 16.01 1.57
N ALA A 347 28.49 16.77 2.58
CA ALA A 347 29.66 17.65 2.54
C ALA A 347 30.98 16.89 2.69
N ASP A 348 30.95 15.67 3.25
CA ASP A 348 32.10 14.79 3.44
C ASP A 348 32.36 13.81 2.26
N ARG A 349 31.63 13.94 1.17
CA ARG A 349 31.81 13.18 -0.08
C ARG A 349 32.16 14.09 -1.25
#